data_8a5c22432edbaf9254a28f6533e9b304
#
_entry.id   8a5c22432edbaf9254a28f6533e9b304
#
_cell.length_a   1.000
_cell.length_b   1.000
_cell.length_c   1.000
_cell.angle_alpha   90.00
_cell.angle_beta   90.00
_cell.angle_gamma   90.00
#
_symmetry.space_group_name_H-M   'P 1'
#
loop_
_entity.id
_entity.type
_entity.pdbx_description
1 polymer ?
#
loop_
_entity_poly.entity_id
_entity_poly.type
_entity_poly.pdbx_seq_one_letter_code
_entity_poly.pdbx_strand_id
1 'polypeptide(L)'
;MIYTEEHWNTLPRSPRFKFLFELAMLIANAQSKGMAPRGGFEWDRVTSDFKSIYGKAKHLYCDVRAIRDPEHIEFIKNFKVDLWKVHQDLDQAERLTDVATKWTSKHLHIGDHLEILSMPSTRNAVIEFIQKNTGRTVRIHQEEYWNKSQLKHYKVDAQYFNDPDDINYNDCIIISLPLHGTYDIPEWTYELFKKCSAIGVPVFIDVCWAWFQHSFLLNLNYECIDTVTCTLGKMFPIEGFRQSFKFCKKQNIAKYDKLYSTNRFGNELLIQLMEKFPANDIVNKYKDKQTFWCKRLGLVKTNSVHNGKSDNDLLWYAEHKHLVEDGVNQKLFNLIPLLENHQLILNYLNQTNKDHFDFSNHQDQIAI
;
A
#
# COMPACT_ATOMS: atom_id res chain seq x y z
N MET A 1 19.37 17.18 1.96
CA MET A 1 19.63 18.43 1.19
C MET A 1 18.57 19.41 1.65
N ILE A 2 18.96 20.52 2.26
CA ILE A 2 18.03 21.55 2.71
C ILE A 2 17.71 22.40 1.49
N TYR A 3 16.44 22.51 1.11
CA TYR A 3 16.03 23.43 0.07
C TYR A 3 16.21 24.84 0.56
N THR A 4 17.09 25.60 -0.08
CA THR A 4 17.27 27.01 0.21
C THR A 4 16.16 27.82 -0.48
N GLU A 5 15.92 29.04 0.00
CA GLU A 5 14.99 29.98 -0.62
C GLU A 5 15.37 30.25 -2.09
N GLU A 6 16.66 30.25 -2.40
CA GLU A 6 17.21 30.38 -3.74
C GLU A 6 16.81 29.19 -4.64
N HIS A 7 16.89 27.97 -4.16
CA HIS A 7 16.44 26.79 -4.89
C HIS A 7 14.93 26.82 -5.14
N TRP A 8 14.17 27.26 -4.14
CA TRP A 8 12.73 27.44 -4.24
C TRP A 8 12.34 28.46 -5.34
N ASN A 9 13.09 29.55 -5.49
CA ASN A 9 12.84 30.60 -6.49
C ASN A 9 13.12 30.14 -7.93
N THR A 10 13.85 29.05 -8.12
CA THR A 10 14.15 28.45 -9.43
C THR A 10 13.12 27.40 -9.87
N LEU A 11 12.19 27.02 -9.00
CA LEU A 11 11.16 26.02 -9.29
C LEU A 11 9.92 26.65 -9.95
N PRO A 12 9.13 25.90 -10.74
CA PRO A 12 7.88 26.38 -11.30
C PRO A 12 6.95 26.93 -10.22
N ARG A 13 6.46 28.14 -10.42
CA ARG A 13 5.76 28.92 -9.40
C ARG A 13 4.27 28.57 -9.29
N SER A 14 3.92 27.34 -8.95
CA SER A 14 2.56 27.09 -8.51
C SER A 14 2.39 27.55 -7.06
N PRO A 15 1.41 28.41 -6.71
CA PRO A 15 1.13 28.83 -5.34
C PRO A 15 0.89 27.63 -4.40
N ARG A 16 0.32 26.55 -4.92
CA ARG A 16 0.06 25.29 -4.19
C ARG A 16 1.35 24.59 -3.76
N PHE A 17 2.36 24.64 -4.60
CA PHE A 17 3.67 24.08 -4.27
C PHE A 17 4.39 24.88 -3.20
N LYS A 18 4.30 26.19 -3.27
CA LYS A 18 4.81 27.07 -2.21
C LYS A 18 4.19 26.71 -0.88
N PHE A 19 2.88 26.48 -0.86
CA PHE A 19 2.17 26.05 0.33
C PHE A 19 2.63 24.70 0.84
N LEU A 20 2.76 23.70 -0.03
CA LEU A 20 3.20 22.36 0.36
C LEU A 20 4.63 22.37 0.92
N PHE A 21 5.51 23.17 0.33
CA PHE A 21 6.86 23.37 0.86
C PHE A 21 6.84 24.04 2.23
N GLU A 22 6.10 25.13 2.39
CA GLU A 22 5.95 25.81 3.67
C GLU A 22 5.36 24.87 4.74
N LEU A 23 4.36 24.07 4.38
CA LEU A 23 3.78 23.07 5.28
C LEU A 23 4.81 22.01 5.68
N ALA A 24 5.61 21.54 4.75
CA ALA A 24 6.69 20.59 5.03
C ALA A 24 7.75 21.19 5.95
N MET A 25 8.13 22.46 5.72
CA MET A 25 9.04 23.18 6.60
C MET A 25 8.47 23.36 8.02
N LEU A 26 7.18 23.63 8.12
CA LEU A 26 6.49 23.75 9.41
C LEU A 26 6.53 22.44 10.20
N ILE A 27 6.23 21.33 9.54
CA ILE A 27 6.27 20.00 10.15
C ILE A 27 7.70 19.67 10.61
N ALA A 28 8.71 19.94 9.80
CA ALA A 28 10.11 19.71 10.17
C ALA A 28 10.55 20.59 11.34
N ASN A 29 10.16 21.86 11.37
CA ASN A 29 10.45 22.75 12.49
C ASN A 29 9.77 22.30 13.79
N ALA A 30 8.52 21.81 13.71
CA ALA A 30 7.83 21.26 14.86
C ALA A 30 8.55 20.02 15.41
N GLN A 31 9.05 19.14 14.56
CA GLN A 31 9.82 17.97 14.94
C GLN A 31 11.19 18.33 15.57
N SER A 32 11.91 19.26 14.96
CA SER A 32 13.22 19.71 15.48
C SER A 32 13.11 20.31 16.87
N LYS A 33 11.95 20.87 17.24
CA LYS A 33 11.62 21.38 18.56
C LYS A 33 11.06 20.34 19.52
N GLY A 34 11.04 19.07 19.13
CA GLY A 34 10.50 17.99 19.97
C GLY A 34 8.97 18.01 20.10
N MET A 35 8.27 18.80 19.28
CA MET A 35 6.80 18.96 19.33
C MET A 35 6.05 17.85 18.57
N ALA A 36 6.77 17.02 17.81
CA ALA A 36 6.22 15.86 17.12
C ALA A 36 6.81 14.55 17.67
N PRO A 37 6.09 13.44 17.64
CA PRO A 37 6.61 12.15 18.06
C PRO A 37 7.88 11.81 17.29
N ARG A 38 8.98 11.54 18.00
CA ARG A 38 10.22 11.09 17.38
C ARG A 38 9.94 9.77 16.64
N GLY A 39 10.23 9.73 15.34
CA GLY A 39 10.15 8.52 14.51
C GLY A 39 8.96 8.44 13.55
N GLY A 40 8.03 9.41 13.55
CA GLY A 40 6.90 9.42 12.62
C GLY A 40 7.16 10.15 11.31
N PHE A 41 8.12 11.08 11.31
CA PHE A 41 8.33 11.98 10.20
C PHE A 41 9.81 12.04 9.84
N GLU A 42 10.19 11.57 8.68
CA GLU A 42 11.55 11.69 8.16
C GLU A 42 11.61 12.88 7.20
N TRP A 43 12.39 13.89 7.58
CA TRP A 43 12.60 15.09 6.77
C TRP A 43 13.09 14.76 5.35
N ASP A 44 13.97 13.78 5.26
CA ASP A 44 14.49 13.30 3.97
C ASP A 44 13.39 12.75 3.06
N ARG A 45 12.30 12.24 3.63
CA ARG A 45 11.13 11.80 2.85
C ARG A 45 10.33 12.97 2.32
N VAL A 46 10.07 13.98 3.14
CA VAL A 46 9.35 15.18 2.67
C VAL A 46 10.13 15.86 1.57
N THR A 47 11.42 16.04 1.76
CA THR A 47 12.30 16.57 0.72
C THR A 47 12.43 15.65 -0.49
N SER A 48 12.36 14.36 -0.34
CA SER A 48 12.30 13.38 -1.43
C SER A 48 10.99 13.47 -2.18
N ASP A 49 9.86 13.57 -1.50
CA ASP A 49 8.54 13.75 -2.10
C ASP A 49 8.50 15.07 -2.89
N PHE A 50 9.04 16.14 -2.35
CA PHE A 50 9.21 17.42 -3.07
C PHE A 50 10.18 17.30 -4.24
N LYS A 51 11.32 16.63 -4.08
CA LYS A 51 12.25 16.36 -5.18
C LYS A 51 11.61 15.56 -6.30
N SER A 52 10.78 14.59 -5.97
CA SER A 52 10.12 13.74 -6.96
C SER A 52 9.06 14.54 -7.74
N ILE A 53 8.37 15.45 -7.08
CA ILE A 53 7.41 16.36 -7.71
C ILE A 53 8.12 17.32 -8.68
N TYR A 54 9.31 17.83 -8.33
CA TYR A 54 10.02 18.86 -9.10
C TYR A 54 11.24 18.36 -9.87
N GLY A 55 11.82 17.24 -9.50
CA GLY A 55 13.18 16.88 -9.87
C GLY A 55 13.32 15.73 -10.86
N LYS A 56 12.38 15.45 -11.74
CA LYS A 56 12.43 14.31 -12.71
C LYS A 56 12.59 12.94 -12.05
N ALA A 57 12.42 12.83 -10.74
CA ALA A 57 12.44 11.55 -10.06
C ALA A 57 11.19 10.77 -10.43
N LYS A 58 11.36 9.70 -11.14
CA LYS A 58 10.28 8.85 -11.68
C LYS A 58 9.40 8.17 -10.64
N HIS A 59 9.64 8.32 -9.34
CA HIS A 59 8.91 7.59 -8.31
C HIS A 59 8.72 8.41 -7.04
N LEU A 60 7.52 8.93 -6.83
CA LEU A 60 6.97 9.32 -5.52
C LEU A 60 6.83 8.10 -4.57
N TYR A 61 7.19 6.94 -5.04
CA TYR A 61 7.15 5.66 -4.34
C TYR A 61 8.28 5.50 -3.32
N CYS A 62 8.70 6.60 -2.73
CA CYS A 62 9.60 6.52 -1.59
C CYS A 62 8.84 5.85 -0.46
N ASP A 63 9.14 4.60 -0.25
CA ASP A 63 8.81 3.81 0.92
C ASP A 63 7.42 4.07 1.50
N VAL A 64 6.42 3.54 0.85
CA VAL A 64 5.08 3.49 1.44
C VAL A 64 5.18 2.66 2.72
N ARG A 65 5.23 3.35 3.83
CA ARG A 65 5.23 2.76 5.16
C ARG A 65 3.85 2.80 5.77
N ALA A 66 3.64 2.03 6.82
CA ALA A 66 2.43 2.15 7.63
C ALA A 66 2.30 3.55 8.24
N ILE A 67 1.05 4.02 8.38
CA ILE A 67 0.74 5.18 9.20
C ILE A 67 1.16 4.87 10.64
N ARG A 68 1.88 5.78 11.28
CA ARG A 68 2.32 5.66 12.68
C ARG A 68 1.15 5.99 13.63
N ASP A 69 0.10 5.17 13.55
CA ASP A 69 -1.06 5.30 14.43
C ASP A 69 -0.66 5.09 15.90
N PRO A 70 -1.05 6.01 16.81
CA PRO A 70 -0.64 5.92 18.21
C PRO A 70 -1.10 4.63 18.91
N GLU A 71 -2.30 4.12 18.61
CA GLU A 71 -2.82 2.90 19.23
C GLU A 71 -2.07 1.66 18.72
N HIS A 72 -1.72 1.63 17.42
CA HIS A 72 -0.90 0.55 16.86
C HIS A 72 0.51 0.56 17.47
N ILE A 73 1.11 1.75 17.60
CA ILE A 73 2.44 1.88 18.22
C ILE A 73 2.40 1.44 19.67
N GLU A 74 1.40 1.87 20.42
CA GLU A 74 1.25 1.52 21.84
C GLU A 74 1.04 0.00 22.01
N PHE A 75 0.23 -0.60 21.15
CA PHE A 75 0.08 -2.05 21.14
C PHE A 75 1.40 -2.77 20.89
N ILE A 76 2.17 -2.35 19.88
CA ILE A 76 3.45 -2.98 19.53
C ILE A 76 4.48 -2.80 20.66
N LYS A 77 4.54 -1.63 21.28
CA LYS A 77 5.44 -1.37 22.42
C LYS A 77 5.12 -2.24 23.64
N ASN A 78 3.85 -2.52 23.85
CA ASN A 78 3.38 -3.32 24.98
C ASN A 78 3.15 -4.79 24.63
N PHE A 79 3.47 -5.20 23.39
CA PHE A 79 3.34 -6.58 22.95
C PHE A 79 4.18 -7.50 23.82
N LYS A 80 3.53 -8.40 24.51
CA LYS A 80 4.15 -9.39 25.38
C LYS A 80 3.73 -10.79 24.94
N VAL A 81 4.69 -11.68 24.91
CA VAL A 81 4.47 -13.07 24.55
C VAL A 81 5.34 -13.98 25.42
N ASP A 82 4.77 -15.05 25.88
CA ASP A 82 5.51 -16.14 26.48
C ASP A 82 6.13 -16.99 25.36
N LEU A 83 7.41 -16.79 25.12
CA LEU A 83 8.14 -17.47 24.04
C LEU A 83 8.10 -18.99 24.17
N TRP A 84 8.10 -19.52 25.40
CA TRP A 84 8.04 -20.95 25.60
C TRP A 84 6.67 -21.53 25.26
N LYS A 85 5.61 -20.83 25.67
CA LYS A 85 4.23 -21.20 25.31
C LYS A 85 4.02 -21.17 23.79
N VAL A 86 4.50 -20.11 23.13
CA VAL A 86 4.42 -19.99 21.66
C VAL A 86 5.23 -21.09 20.97
N HIS A 87 6.40 -21.43 21.51
CA HIS A 87 7.21 -22.52 20.96
C HIS A 87 6.47 -23.86 21.00
N GLN A 88 5.70 -24.12 22.05
CA GLN A 88 4.97 -25.38 22.25
C GLN A 88 3.56 -25.39 21.60
N ASP A 89 3.07 -24.26 21.11
CA ASP A 89 1.73 -24.12 20.55
C ASP A 89 1.63 -24.81 19.17
N LEU A 90 1.14 -26.04 19.15
CA LEU A 90 0.97 -26.80 17.91
C LEU A 90 -0.24 -26.32 17.11
N ASP A 91 -1.21 -25.65 17.74
CA ASP A 91 -2.45 -25.18 17.13
C ASP A 91 -2.34 -23.75 16.56
N GLN A 92 -1.17 -23.11 16.68
CA GLN A 92 -0.99 -21.73 16.24
C GLN A 92 -1.29 -21.52 14.76
N ALA A 93 -0.97 -22.48 13.89
CA ALA A 93 -1.25 -22.38 12.47
C ALA A 93 -2.77 -22.39 12.19
N GLU A 94 -3.54 -23.15 12.94
CA GLU A 94 -5.00 -23.19 12.87
C GLU A 94 -5.58 -21.87 13.38
N ARG A 95 -5.12 -21.38 14.52
CA ARG A 95 -5.53 -20.05 15.04
C ARG A 95 -5.23 -18.92 14.05
N LEU A 96 -4.04 -18.93 13.42
CA LEU A 96 -3.72 -17.95 12.37
C LEU A 96 -4.71 -18.06 11.20
N THR A 97 -5.05 -19.29 10.79
CA THR A 97 -6.00 -19.55 9.71
C THR A 97 -7.38 -18.97 10.04
N ASP A 98 -7.90 -19.26 11.24
CA ASP A 98 -9.22 -18.78 11.66
C ASP A 98 -9.28 -17.25 11.75
N VAL A 99 -8.29 -16.66 12.42
CA VAL A 99 -8.22 -15.21 12.61
C VAL A 99 -8.04 -14.48 11.29
N ALA A 100 -7.12 -14.92 10.44
CA ALA A 100 -6.84 -14.28 9.15
C ALA A 100 -8.02 -14.43 8.17
N THR A 101 -8.69 -15.59 8.14
CA THR A 101 -9.90 -15.79 7.34
C THR A 101 -11.00 -14.83 7.75
N LYS A 102 -11.28 -14.74 9.05
CA LYS A 102 -12.28 -13.82 9.59
C LYS A 102 -11.91 -12.36 9.31
N TRP A 103 -10.64 -12.02 9.49
CA TRP A 103 -10.15 -10.66 9.33
C TRP A 103 -10.22 -10.17 7.86
N THR A 104 -9.90 -11.05 6.91
CA THR A 104 -9.92 -10.72 5.48
C THR A 104 -11.31 -10.80 4.84
N SER A 105 -12.28 -11.52 5.44
CA SER A 105 -13.57 -11.88 4.84
C SER A 105 -14.42 -10.70 4.36
N LYS A 106 -14.23 -9.51 4.93
CA LYS A 106 -14.93 -8.28 4.50
C LYS A 106 -14.38 -7.68 3.20
N HIS A 107 -13.17 -8.07 2.81
CA HIS A 107 -12.45 -7.52 1.68
C HIS A 107 -12.14 -8.55 0.60
N LEU A 108 -12.01 -9.82 0.99
CA LEU A 108 -11.62 -10.90 0.08
C LEU A 108 -12.63 -12.05 0.19
N HIS A 109 -13.21 -12.41 -0.93
CA HIS A 109 -13.94 -13.66 -1.06
C HIS A 109 -12.99 -14.74 -1.59
N ILE A 110 -12.42 -15.51 -0.68
CA ILE A 110 -11.40 -16.52 -0.95
C ILE A 110 -12.08 -17.86 -1.31
N GLY A 111 -11.59 -18.53 -2.35
CA GLY A 111 -12.09 -19.84 -2.74
C GLY A 111 -11.65 -20.96 -1.77
N ASP A 112 -12.49 -21.97 -1.58
CA ASP A 112 -12.26 -23.10 -0.66
C ASP A 112 -11.04 -23.97 -1.03
N HIS A 113 -10.53 -23.86 -2.25
CA HIS A 113 -9.33 -24.54 -2.72
C HIS A 113 -8.02 -23.93 -2.18
N LEU A 114 -8.11 -22.75 -1.54
CA LEU A 114 -6.97 -22.06 -0.93
C LEU A 114 -6.93 -22.29 0.57
N GLU A 115 -5.72 -22.26 1.12
CA GLU A 115 -5.46 -22.41 2.56
C GLU A 115 -4.39 -21.41 3.00
N ILE A 116 -4.43 -21.00 4.26
CA ILE A 116 -3.50 -20.00 4.81
C ILE A 116 -2.18 -20.65 5.20
N LEU A 117 -1.10 -19.97 4.82
CA LEU A 117 0.26 -20.29 5.23
C LEU A 117 0.99 -19.00 5.64
N SER A 118 1.69 -19.06 6.74
CA SER A 118 2.61 -17.99 7.17
C SER A 118 3.76 -17.82 6.17
N MET A 119 4.20 -16.59 5.97
CA MET A 119 5.34 -16.27 5.11
C MET A 119 6.13 -15.06 5.62
N PRO A 120 7.44 -14.98 5.33
CA PRO A 120 8.25 -13.85 5.77
C PRO A 120 7.98 -12.57 4.95
N SER A 121 7.60 -12.67 3.69
CA SER A 121 7.28 -11.50 2.86
C SER A 121 6.61 -11.90 1.53
N THR A 122 5.90 -10.97 0.90
CA THR A 122 5.39 -11.11 -0.47
C THR A 122 6.50 -11.48 -1.46
N ARG A 123 7.70 -10.93 -1.30
CA ARG A 123 8.85 -11.25 -2.17
C ARG A 123 9.20 -12.74 -2.16
N ASN A 124 9.21 -13.36 -1.00
CA ASN A 124 9.45 -14.80 -0.90
C ASN A 124 8.36 -15.59 -1.63
N ALA A 125 7.10 -15.22 -1.44
CA ALA A 125 5.99 -15.88 -2.12
C ALA A 125 6.02 -15.71 -3.64
N VAL A 126 6.44 -14.54 -4.15
CA VAL A 126 6.65 -14.32 -5.60
C VAL A 126 7.74 -15.25 -6.14
N ILE A 127 8.86 -15.38 -5.43
CA ILE A 127 9.96 -16.27 -5.84
C ILE A 127 9.49 -17.74 -5.85
N GLU A 128 8.80 -18.16 -4.81
CA GLU A 128 8.22 -19.53 -4.73
C GLU A 128 7.25 -19.78 -5.89
N PHE A 129 6.38 -18.84 -6.18
CA PHE A 129 5.44 -18.92 -7.30
C PHE A 129 6.16 -19.07 -8.64
N ILE A 130 7.19 -18.26 -8.90
CA ILE A 130 8.00 -18.33 -10.11
C ILE A 130 8.72 -19.69 -10.22
N GLN A 131 9.35 -20.13 -9.14
CA GLN A 131 10.06 -21.42 -9.11
C GLN A 131 9.13 -22.60 -9.38
N LYS A 132 7.95 -22.57 -8.81
CA LYS A 132 6.92 -23.59 -9.03
C LYS A 132 6.41 -23.62 -10.48
N ASN A 133 6.41 -22.47 -11.15
CA ASN A 133 5.97 -22.30 -12.52
C ASN A 133 7.14 -22.24 -13.52
N THR A 134 8.27 -22.87 -13.20
CA THR A 134 9.43 -22.95 -14.08
C THR A 134 9.04 -23.53 -15.45
N GLY A 135 9.44 -22.87 -16.53
CA GLY A 135 9.07 -23.22 -17.89
C GLY A 135 7.86 -22.47 -18.45
N ARG A 136 7.12 -21.73 -17.60
CA ARG A 136 6.08 -20.81 -18.04
C ARG A 136 6.63 -19.40 -18.25
N THR A 137 6.00 -18.64 -19.14
CA THR A 137 6.29 -17.22 -19.31
C THR A 137 5.62 -16.42 -18.20
N VAL A 138 6.41 -15.67 -17.44
CA VAL A 138 5.86 -14.77 -16.42
C VAL A 138 5.26 -13.54 -17.10
N ARG A 139 3.98 -13.30 -16.87
CA ARG A 139 3.24 -12.13 -17.36
C ARG A 139 2.97 -11.15 -16.24
N ILE A 140 3.19 -9.86 -16.49
CA ILE A 140 2.92 -8.75 -15.58
C ILE A 140 2.21 -7.64 -16.33
N HIS A 141 1.32 -6.91 -15.66
CA HIS A 141 0.73 -5.71 -16.26
C HIS A 141 1.79 -4.58 -16.33
N GLN A 142 1.70 -3.67 -17.31
CA GLN A 142 2.68 -2.58 -17.45
C GLN A 142 2.72 -1.63 -16.25
N GLU A 143 1.62 -1.50 -15.53
CA GLU A 143 1.48 -0.66 -14.32
C GLU A 143 1.74 -1.43 -13.03
N GLU A 144 2.28 -2.66 -13.11
CA GLU A 144 2.52 -3.51 -11.96
C GLU A 144 3.73 -3.03 -11.14
N TYR A 145 3.64 -3.21 -9.82
CA TYR A 145 4.78 -2.99 -8.91
C TYR A 145 5.95 -3.93 -9.22
N TRP A 146 5.63 -5.21 -9.47
CA TRP A 146 6.60 -6.24 -9.86
C TRP A 146 7.03 -6.04 -11.32
N ASN A 147 7.81 -5.00 -11.57
CA ASN A 147 8.24 -4.66 -12.92
C ASN A 147 9.38 -5.55 -13.41
N LYS A 148 9.62 -5.52 -14.74
CA LYS A 148 10.67 -6.30 -15.39
C LYS A 148 12.05 -6.11 -14.76
N SER A 149 12.38 -4.90 -14.31
CA SER A 149 13.68 -4.62 -13.69
C SER A 149 13.86 -5.37 -12.38
N GLN A 150 12.83 -5.42 -11.53
CA GLN A 150 12.86 -6.16 -10.27
C GLN A 150 12.93 -7.67 -10.52
N LEU A 151 12.12 -8.19 -11.46
CA LEU A 151 12.11 -9.62 -11.79
C LEU A 151 13.41 -10.08 -12.44
N LYS A 152 14.08 -9.22 -13.20
CA LYS A 152 15.40 -9.51 -13.78
C LYS A 152 16.47 -9.82 -12.73
N HIS A 153 16.39 -9.24 -11.52
CA HIS A 153 17.28 -9.61 -10.42
C HIS A 153 17.15 -11.09 -10.01
N TYR A 154 16.00 -11.69 -10.26
CA TYR A 154 15.74 -13.11 -10.04
C TYR A 154 15.94 -13.96 -11.29
N LYS A 155 16.57 -13.40 -12.34
CA LYS A 155 16.78 -14.04 -13.63
C LYS A 155 15.49 -14.43 -14.35
N VAL A 156 14.43 -13.65 -14.14
CA VAL A 156 13.13 -13.84 -14.78
C VAL A 156 12.97 -12.80 -15.88
N ASP A 157 12.78 -13.28 -17.11
CA ASP A 157 12.44 -12.44 -18.25
C ASP A 157 10.92 -12.35 -18.39
N ALA A 158 10.32 -11.42 -17.62
CA ALA A 158 8.88 -11.23 -17.64
C ALA A 158 8.44 -10.47 -18.89
N GLN A 159 7.25 -10.79 -19.38
CA GLN A 159 6.61 -10.11 -20.49
C GLN A 159 5.40 -9.32 -20.01
N TYR A 160 5.12 -8.19 -20.67
CA TYR A 160 3.92 -7.41 -20.38
C TYR A 160 2.69 -8.02 -21.03
N PHE A 161 1.55 -7.85 -20.36
CA PHE A 161 0.22 -7.97 -20.95
C PHE A 161 -0.56 -6.68 -20.67
N ASN A 162 -1.47 -6.33 -21.53
CA ASN A 162 -2.36 -5.17 -21.40
C ASN A 162 -3.83 -5.59 -21.44
N ASP A 163 -4.09 -6.72 -22.04
CA ASP A 163 -5.42 -7.26 -22.23
C ASP A 163 -5.45 -8.75 -21.81
N PRO A 164 -6.56 -9.26 -21.25
CA PRO A 164 -6.72 -10.69 -21.01
C PRO A 164 -6.42 -11.56 -22.23
N ASP A 165 -6.64 -11.04 -23.46
CA ASP A 165 -6.40 -11.78 -24.70
C ASP A 165 -4.92 -12.04 -24.98
N ASP A 166 -4.02 -11.29 -24.39
CA ASP A 166 -2.58 -11.52 -24.49
C ASP A 166 -2.11 -12.81 -23.79
N ILE A 167 -2.95 -13.42 -22.93
CA ILE A 167 -2.59 -14.55 -22.07
C ILE A 167 -2.79 -15.87 -22.79
N ASN A 168 -1.76 -16.72 -22.74
CA ASN A 168 -1.68 -18.04 -23.35
C ASN A 168 -1.53 -19.15 -22.28
N TYR A 169 -1.85 -20.39 -22.66
CA TYR A 169 -1.81 -21.55 -21.76
C TYR A 169 -0.46 -21.81 -21.09
N ASN A 170 0.64 -21.34 -21.67
CA ASN A 170 1.99 -21.51 -21.15
C ASN A 170 2.47 -20.30 -20.30
N ASP A 171 1.56 -19.42 -19.94
CA ASP A 171 1.88 -18.27 -19.11
C ASP A 171 1.64 -18.56 -17.62
N CYS A 172 2.19 -17.72 -16.75
CA CYS A 172 1.79 -17.54 -15.36
C CYS A 172 1.77 -16.04 -15.05
N ILE A 173 0.83 -15.60 -14.21
CA ILE A 173 0.57 -14.17 -14.01
C ILE A 173 0.96 -13.75 -12.61
N ILE A 174 1.61 -12.58 -12.49
CA ILE A 174 1.83 -11.85 -11.24
C ILE A 174 1.14 -10.50 -11.36
N ILE A 175 0.20 -10.23 -10.45
CA ILE A 175 -0.57 -9.00 -10.44
C ILE A 175 -0.88 -8.54 -9.01
N SER A 176 -0.78 -7.22 -8.77
CA SER A 176 -1.28 -6.57 -7.55
C SER A 176 -2.72 -6.13 -7.75
N LEU A 177 -3.58 -6.38 -6.79
CA LEU A 177 -4.96 -5.90 -6.78
C LEU A 177 -5.27 -5.28 -5.41
N PRO A 178 -5.57 -4.01 -5.32
CA PRO A 178 -5.66 -3.02 -6.43
C PRO A 178 -4.36 -2.90 -7.23
N LEU A 179 -4.51 -2.63 -8.53
CA LEU A 179 -3.38 -2.47 -9.44
C LEU A 179 -2.54 -1.25 -9.03
N HIS A 180 -1.23 -1.42 -8.99
CA HIS A 180 -0.33 -0.42 -8.42
C HIS A 180 -0.34 0.95 -9.13
N GLY A 181 -0.51 0.98 -10.44
CA GLY A 181 -0.51 2.24 -11.21
C GLY A 181 -1.78 3.06 -11.04
N THR A 182 -2.93 2.41 -10.91
CA THR A 182 -4.25 3.06 -10.81
C THR A 182 -4.86 2.99 -9.42
N TYR A 183 -4.39 2.09 -8.57
CA TYR A 183 -4.97 1.76 -7.25
C TYR A 183 -6.43 1.32 -7.32
N ASP A 184 -6.81 0.69 -8.43
CA ASP A 184 -8.16 0.20 -8.66
C ASP A 184 -8.14 -1.29 -9.04
N ILE A 185 -9.31 -1.91 -9.05
CA ILE A 185 -9.53 -3.23 -9.65
C ILE A 185 -9.96 -2.97 -11.10
N PRO A 186 -9.10 -3.25 -12.11
CA PRO A 186 -9.47 -3.04 -13.50
C PRO A 186 -10.72 -3.83 -13.88
N GLU A 187 -11.54 -3.28 -14.76
CA GLU A 187 -12.80 -3.92 -15.22
C GLU A 187 -12.56 -5.30 -15.83
N TRP A 188 -11.44 -5.49 -16.52
CA TRP A 188 -11.04 -6.75 -17.14
C TRP A 188 -10.59 -7.84 -16.16
N THR A 189 -10.43 -7.53 -14.86
CA THR A 189 -9.84 -8.45 -13.86
C THR A 189 -10.59 -9.79 -13.80
N TYR A 190 -11.91 -9.76 -13.75
CA TYR A 190 -12.70 -10.99 -13.65
C TYR A 190 -12.78 -11.77 -14.96
N GLU A 191 -12.65 -11.10 -16.09
CA GLU A 191 -12.50 -11.74 -17.39
C GLU A 191 -11.15 -12.47 -17.48
N LEU A 192 -10.08 -11.83 -17.05
CA LEU A 192 -8.76 -12.46 -16.90
C LEU A 192 -8.85 -13.75 -16.07
N PHE A 193 -9.50 -13.70 -14.89
CA PHE A 193 -9.62 -14.89 -14.04
C PHE A 193 -10.42 -16.01 -14.68
N LYS A 194 -11.50 -15.70 -15.39
CA LYS A 194 -12.29 -16.69 -16.15
C LYS A 194 -11.43 -17.35 -17.23
N LYS A 195 -10.74 -16.54 -18.04
CA LYS A 195 -9.85 -17.04 -19.10
C LYS A 195 -8.72 -17.91 -18.50
N CYS A 196 -8.02 -17.41 -17.50
CA CYS A 196 -6.94 -18.16 -16.84
C CYS A 196 -7.43 -19.49 -16.25
N SER A 197 -8.63 -19.51 -15.65
CA SER A 197 -9.21 -20.75 -15.12
C SER A 197 -9.51 -21.73 -16.26
N ALA A 198 -10.05 -21.26 -17.39
CA ALA A 198 -10.40 -22.11 -18.53
C ALA A 198 -9.18 -22.76 -19.22
N ILE A 199 -8.04 -22.05 -19.26
CA ILE A 199 -6.83 -22.54 -19.93
C ILE A 199 -5.73 -23.02 -18.96
N GLY A 200 -5.99 -23.08 -17.63
CA GLY A 200 -5.08 -23.59 -16.63
C GLY A 200 -3.86 -22.71 -16.37
N VAL A 201 -3.98 -21.40 -16.48
CA VAL A 201 -2.93 -20.43 -16.20
C VAL A 201 -2.97 -20.02 -14.73
N PRO A 202 -1.92 -20.27 -13.93
CA PRO A 202 -1.87 -19.89 -12.53
C PRO A 202 -1.67 -18.39 -12.37
N VAL A 203 -2.39 -17.82 -11.39
CA VAL A 203 -2.36 -16.39 -11.07
C VAL A 203 -1.90 -16.18 -9.64
N PHE A 204 -0.87 -15.36 -9.47
CA PHE A 204 -0.41 -14.81 -8.18
C PHE A 204 -0.98 -13.41 -7.98
N ILE A 205 -1.55 -13.15 -6.82
CA ILE A 205 -2.15 -11.87 -6.48
C ILE A 205 -1.49 -11.28 -5.23
N ASP A 206 -1.05 -10.02 -5.31
CA ASP A 206 -0.60 -9.24 -4.16
C ASP A 206 -1.69 -8.24 -3.75
N VAL A 207 -2.31 -8.44 -2.58
CA VAL A 207 -3.36 -7.55 -2.08
C VAL A 207 -2.85 -6.55 -1.04
N CYS A 208 -1.57 -6.20 -1.07
CA CYS A 208 -0.96 -5.33 -0.06
C CYS A 208 -1.61 -3.95 0.05
N TRP A 209 -2.31 -3.47 -0.97
CA TRP A 209 -2.98 -2.19 -1.02
C TRP A 209 -4.45 -2.22 -0.61
N ALA A 210 -5.06 -3.39 -0.49
CA ALA A 210 -6.47 -3.56 -0.18
C ALA A 210 -6.90 -2.89 1.15
N TRP A 211 -6.01 -2.92 2.14
CA TRP A 211 -6.27 -2.46 3.51
C TRP A 211 -6.34 -0.94 3.67
N PHE A 212 -6.06 -0.19 2.62
CA PHE A 212 -6.03 1.28 2.62
C PHE A 212 -7.12 1.90 1.77
N GLN A 213 -7.95 1.08 1.15
CA GLN A 213 -9.07 1.56 0.37
C GLN A 213 -10.31 1.74 1.25
N HIS A 214 -11.08 2.79 0.98
CA HIS A 214 -12.30 3.08 1.72
C HIS A 214 -13.35 1.99 1.56
N SER A 215 -13.44 1.43 0.36
CA SER A 215 -14.32 0.32 0.02
C SER A 215 -13.57 -0.62 -0.92
N PHE A 216 -13.35 -1.84 -0.49
CA PHE A 216 -12.63 -2.85 -1.26
C PHE A 216 -13.30 -4.21 -1.08
N LEU A 217 -13.68 -4.81 -2.18
CA LEU A 217 -14.17 -6.19 -2.21
C LEU A 217 -13.64 -6.87 -3.48
N LEU A 218 -12.90 -7.94 -3.32
CA LEU A 218 -12.33 -8.72 -4.41
C LEU A 218 -12.78 -10.17 -4.32
N ASN A 219 -13.41 -10.66 -5.38
CA ASN A 219 -13.76 -12.08 -5.50
C ASN A 219 -12.57 -12.85 -6.07
N LEU A 220 -12.02 -13.76 -5.28
CA LEU A 220 -10.89 -14.61 -5.59
C LEU A 220 -11.27 -16.10 -5.63
N ASN A 221 -12.56 -16.41 -5.76
CA ASN A 221 -13.03 -17.79 -5.90
C ASN A 221 -12.98 -18.25 -7.36
N TYR A 222 -11.76 -18.34 -7.91
CA TYR A 222 -11.47 -18.82 -9.25
C TYR A 222 -10.35 -19.86 -9.20
N GLU A 223 -10.49 -20.96 -9.97
CA GLU A 223 -9.53 -22.06 -9.99
C GLU A 223 -8.10 -21.65 -10.43
N CYS A 224 -7.97 -20.60 -11.22
CA CYS A 224 -6.67 -20.07 -11.63
C CYS A 224 -5.88 -19.45 -10.48
N ILE A 225 -6.54 -19.00 -9.40
CA ILE A 225 -5.86 -18.35 -8.28
C ILE A 225 -5.01 -19.38 -7.54
N ASP A 226 -3.71 -19.21 -7.64
CA ASP A 226 -2.72 -20.09 -7.04
C ASP A 226 -2.25 -19.60 -5.66
N THR A 227 -1.96 -18.31 -5.57
CA THR A 227 -1.43 -17.66 -4.37
C THR A 227 -1.97 -16.23 -4.24
N VAL A 228 -2.41 -15.87 -3.04
CA VAL A 228 -2.81 -14.50 -2.67
C VAL A 228 -1.99 -14.06 -1.47
N THR A 229 -1.21 -13.00 -1.58
CA THR A 229 -0.37 -12.53 -0.48
C THR A 229 -1.00 -11.36 0.26
N CYS A 230 -1.03 -11.46 1.59
CA CYS A 230 -1.58 -10.47 2.50
C CYS A 230 -0.48 -9.95 3.43
N THR A 231 0.13 -8.81 3.09
CA THR A 231 1.11 -8.18 3.97
C THR A 231 0.44 -7.15 4.87
N LEU A 232 0.71 -7.24 6.17
CA LEU A 232 0.20 -6.30 7.17
C LEU A 232 1.21 -5.20 7.53
N GLY A 233 2.45 -5.31 7.08
CA GLY A 233 3.52 -4.34 7.38
C GLY A 233 3.32 -2.97 6.74
N LYS A 234 2.30 -2.80 5.88
CA LYS A 234 1.89 -1.48 5.39
C LYS A 234 0.74 -0.90 6.20
N MET A 235 -0.10 -1.74 6.80
CA MET A 235 -1.20 -1.33 7.66
C MET A 235 -0.72 -1.05 9.09
N PHE A 236 0.09 -1.94 9.64
CA PHE A 236 0.69 -1.80 10.96
C PHE A 236 2.17 -1.44 10.86
N PRO A 237 2.73 -0.63 11.77
CA PRO A 237 4.16 -0.26 11.75
C PRO A 237 5.06 -1.41 12.21
N ILE A 238 4.96 -2.55 11.51
CA ILE A 238 5.69 -3.79 11.74
C ILE A 238 6.59 -4.20 10.56
N GLU A 239 6.91 -3.27 9.67
CA GLU A 239 7.68 -3.54 8.45
C GLU A 239 9.02 -4.24 8.71
N GLY A 240 9.62 -3.94 9.86
CA GLY A 240 10.90 -4.53 10.29
C GLY A 240 10.80 -6.00 10.72
N PHE A 241 9.62 -6.48 11.12
CA PHE A 241 9.46 -7.87 11.60
C PHE A 241 9.37 -8.89 10.48
N ARG A 242 9.12 -8.45 9.23
CA ARG A 242 9.08 -9.33 8.06
C ARG A 242 8.18 -10.54 8.24
N GLN A 243 6.95 -10.30 8.66
CA GLN A 243 5.94 -11.31 8.88
C GLN A 243 4.65 -11.00 8.13
N SER A 244 4.10 -12.01 7.46
CA SER A 244 2.91 -11.92 6.61
C SER A 244 2.24 -13.29 6.50
N PHE A 245 1.12 -13.38 5.79
CA PHE A 245 0.50 -14.64 5.43
C PHE A 245 0.07 -14.63 3.97
N LYS A 246 -0.16 -15.81 3.42
CA LYS A 246 -0.67 -16.02 2.07
C LYS A 246 -1.78 -17.05 2.08
N PHE A 247 -2.73 -16.92 1.18
CA PHE A 247 -3.60 -18.01 0.76
C PHE A 247 -2.93 -18.72 -0.42
N CYS A 248 -2.85 -20.01 -0.41
CA CYS A 248 -2.29 -20.80 -1.51
C CYS A 248 -3.03 -22.11 -1.69
N LYS A 249 -2.95 -22.70 -2.87
CA LYS A 249 -3.63 -23.97 -3.16
C LYS A 249 -3.20 -25.03 -2.17
N LYS A 250 -4.17 -25.75 -1.58
CA LYS A 250 -3.97 -26.80 -0.59
C LYS A 250 -2.96 -27.86 -1.02
N GLN A 251 -2.99 -28.24 -2.30
CA GLN A 251 -2.07 -29.20 -2.89
C GLN A 251 -0.60 -28.73 -2.91
N ASN A 252 -0.35 -27.46 -2.71
CA ASN A 252 0.98 -26.84 -2.74
C ASN A 252 1.61 -26.76 -1.36
N ILE A 253 0.89 -27.15 -0.30
CA ILE A 253 1.34 -27.07 1.08
C ILE A 253 1.86 -28.44 1.50
N ALA A 254 3.16 -28.55 1.73
CA ALA A 254 3.72 -29.74 2.34
C ALA A 254 3.26 -29.86 3.79
N LYS A 255 3.06 -31.09 4.27
CA LYS A 255 2.62 -31.37 5.65
C LYS A 255 3.49 -30.64 6.70
N TYR A 256 4.77 -30.48 6.42
CA TYR A 256 5.73 -29.84 7.33
C TYR A 256 5.77 -28.33 7.25
N ASP A 257 5.24 -27.70 6.20
CA ASP A 257 5.29 -26.23 6.02
C ASP A 257 4.53 -25.51 7.14
N LYS A 258 3.41 -26.06 7.58
CA LYS A 258 2.62 -25.52 8.68
C LYS A 258 3.30 -25.67 10.05
N LEU A 259 4.07 -26.71 10.26
CA LEU A 259 4.62 -27.05 11.55
C LEU A 259 6.04 -26.49 11.79
N TYR A 260 6.87 -26.49 10.75
CA TYR A 260 8.31 -26.26 10.91
C TYR A 260 8.87 -25.05 10.17
N SER A 261 8.16 -24.53 9.17
CA SER A 261 8.65 -23.41 8.35
C SER A 261 8.10 -22.05 8.78
N THR A 262 7.54 -21.96 10.00
CA THR A 262 6.83 -20.76 10.44
C THR A 262 7.59 -19.99 11.53
N ASN A 263 7.62 -18.67 11.41
CA ASN A 263 8.02 -17.79 12.48
C ASN A 263 6.89 -17.67 13.51
N ARG A 264 6.88 -18.55 14.52
CA ARG A 264 5.81 -18.59 15.52
C ARG A 264 5.64 -17.31 16.32
N PHE A 265 6.73 -16.61 16.62
CA PHE A 265 6.67 -15.30 17.26
C PHE A 265 5.97 -14.27 16.36
N GLY A 266 6.35 -14.22 15.09
CA GLY A 266 5.72 -13.34 14.12
C GLY A 266 4.24 -13.67 13.89
N ASN A 267 3.87 -14.96 13.87
CA ASN A 267 2.48 -15.39 13.77
C ASN A 267 1.65 -14.91 14.96
N GLU A 268 2.18 -15.02 16.17
CA GLU A 268 1.49 -14.55 17.38
C GLU A 268 1.24 -13.04 17.34
N LEU A 269 2.23 -12.28 16.84
CA LEU A 269 2.05 -10.84 16.63
C LEU A 269 0.94 -10.54 15.61
N LEU A 270 0.91 -11.27 14.47
CA LEU A 270 -0.15 -11.10 13.47
C LEU A 270 -1.53 -11.46 14.03
N ILE A 271 -1.65 -12.59 14.74
CA ILE A 271 -2.90 -13.03 15.35
C ILE A 271 -3.44 -11.95 16.28
N GLN A 272 -2.66 -11.47 17.23
CA GLN A 272 -3.09 -10.49 18.20
C GLN A 272 -3.40 -9.11 17.56
N LEU A 273 -2.67 -8.71 16.52
CA LEU A 273 -2.97 -7.49 15.77
C LEU A 273 -4.33 -7.60 15.06
N MET A 274 -4.59 -8.72 14.38
CA MET A 274 -5.85 -8.94 13.65
C MET A 274 -7.06 -9.13 14.59
N GLU A 275 -6.86 -9.72 15.76
CA GLU A 275 -7.91 -9.84 16.79
C GLU A 275 -8.28 -8.48 17.36
N LYS A 276 -7.31 -7.58 17.53
CA LYS A 276 -7.53 -6.27 18.14
C LYS A 276 -8.02 -5.23 17.14
N PHE A 277 -7.47 -5.20 15.93
CA PHE A 277 -7.73 -4.15 14.95
C PHE A 277 -8.38 -4.74 13.69
N PRO A 278 -9.59 -4.27 13.32
CA PRO A 278 -10.24 -4.72 12.09
C PRO A 278 -9.47 -4.30 10.84
N ALA A 279 -9.68 -5.00 9.72
CA ALA A 279 -8.97 -4.76 8.47
C ALA A 279 -9.11 -3.34 7.92
N ASN A 280 -10.18 -2.63 8.25
CA ASN A 280 -10.44 -1.25 7.85
C ASN A 280 -10.16 -0.21 8.97
N ASP A 281 -9.42 -0.58 10.02
CA ASP A 281 -9.16 0.30 11.17
C ASP A 281 -8.53 1.63 10.76
N ILE A 282 -7.43 1.57 10.00
CA ILE A 282 -6.70 2.76 9.54
C ILE A 282 -7.58 3.64 8.65
N VAL A 283 -8.35 3.03 7.75
CA VAL A 283 -9.25 3.79 6.88
C VAL A 283 -10.30 4.52 7.71
N ASN A 284 -10.92 3.84 8.66
CA ASN A 284 -11.93 4.45 9.52
C ASN A 284 -11.39 5.60 10.38
N LYS A 285 -10.16 5.49 10.86
CA LYS A 285 -9.50 6.53 11.67
C LYS A 285 -9.06 7.75 10.85
N TYR A 286 -8.71 7.56 9.58
CA TYR A 286 -7.99 8.60 8.83
C TYR A 286 -8.71 9.12 7.59
N LYS A 287 -9.81 8.51 7.11
CA LYS A 287 -10.54 8.95 5.91
C LYS A 287 -11.04 10.40 5.98
N ASP A 288 -11.51 10.84 7.15
CA ASP A 288 -12.00 12.21 7.33
C ASP A 288 -10.85 13.23 7.32
N LYS A 289 -9.71 12.86 7.90
CA LYS A 289 -8.49 13.66 7.83
C LYS A 289 -7.96 13.77 6.39
N GLN A 290 -8.02 12.67 5.62
CA GLN A 290 -7.69 12.69 4.20
C GLN A 290 -8.61 13.65 3.44
N THR A 291 -9.92 13.54 3.65
CA THR A 291 -10.90 14.43 3.02
C THR A 291 -10.63 15.89 3.35
N PHE A 292 -10.35 16.20 4.61
CA PHE A 292 -9.97 17.53 5.05
C PHE A 292 -8.73 18.06 4.29
N TRP A 293 -7.64 17.28 4.25
CA TRP A 293 -6.42 17.72 3.60
C TRP A 293 -6.56 17.83 2.09
N CYS A 294 -7.26 16.90 1.43
CA CYS A 294 -7.55 16.99 0.01
C CYS A 294 -8.30 18.27 -0.33
N LYS A 295 -9.35 18.58 0.42
CA LYS A 295 -10.11 19.83 0.25
C LYS A 295 -9.22 21.05 0.45
N ARG A 296 -8.48 21.11 1.56
CA ARG A 296 -7.63 22.26 1.91
C ARG A 296 -6.51 22.50 0.90
N LEU A 297 -5.93 21.45 0.34
CA LEU A 297 -4.84 21.51 -0.63
C LEU A 297 -5.31 21.54 -2.09
N GLY A 298 -6.62 21.46 -2.33
CA GLY A 298 -7.17 21.34 -3.68
C GLY A 298 -6.69 20.07 -4.40
N LEU A 299 -6.45 19.00 -3.66
CA LEU A 299 -6.10 17.70 -4.19
C LEU A 299 -7.36 16.88 -4.46
N VAL A 300 -7.26 15.96 -5.39
CA VAL A 300 -8.32 14.99 -5.72
C VAL A 300 -7.89 13.64 -5.18
N LYS A 301 -8.81 12.91 -4.56
CA LYS A 301 -8.57 11.54 -4.12
C LYS A 301 -8.30 10.64 -5.33
N THR A 302 -7.41 9.65 -5.16
CA THR A 302 -6.79 8.90 -6.26
C THR A 302 -7.79 8.31 -7.26
N ASN A 303 -8.87 7.69 -6.79
CA ASN A 303 -9.81 6.99 -7.67
C ASN A 303 -10.98 7.86 -8.19
N SER A 304 -11.18 9.05 -7.63
CA SER A 304 -12.23 9.97 -8.12
C SER A 304 -11.95 10.49 -9.54
N VAL A 305 -10.71 10.39 -10.00
CA VAL A 305 -10.30 10.89 -11.32
C VAL A 305 -10.47 9.83 -12.42
N HIS A 306 -10.23 8.56 -12.09
CA HIS A 306 -10.19 7.48 -13.09
C HIS A 306 -11.56 6.92 -13.42
N ASN A 307 -12.49 6.81 -12.46
CA ASN A 307 -13.77 6.14 -12.66
C ASN A 307 -15.03 6.96 -12.34
N GLY A 308 -14.89 8.18 -11.84
CA GLY A 308 -16.03 9.10 -11.60
C GLY A 308 -17.09 8.63 -10.59
N LYS A 309 -16.95 7.43 -10.02
CA LYS A 309 -17.99 6.78 -9.21
C LYS A 309 -17.51 5.91 -8.05
N SER A 310 -16.19 5.73 -7.82
CA SER A 310 -15.78 4.76 -6.83
C SER A 310 -15.49 5.39 -5.47
N ASP A 311 -16.08 4.82 -4.43
CA ASP A 311 -15.73 5.05 -3.03
C ASP A 311 -14.41 4.37 -2.63
N ASN A 312 -13.63 3.90 -3.60
CA ASN A 312 -12.39 3.13 -3.44
C ASN A 312 -11.15 4.01 -3.32
N ASP A 313 -11.28 5.16 -2.71
CA ASP A 313 -10.16 6.07 -2.52
C ASP A 313 -9.04 5.44 -1.68
N LEU A 314 -7.83 5.48 -2.20
CA LEU A 314 -6.65 5.07 -1.47
C LEU A 314 -6.27 6.12 -0.41
N LEU A 315 -6.18 5.70 0.85
CA LEU A 315 -5.97 6.62 1.98
C LEU A 315 -4.65 7.42 1.90
N TRP A 316 -3.60 6.83 1.34
CA TRP A 316 -2.25 7.39 1.41
C TRP A 316 -1.94 8.47 0.38
N TYR A 317 -2.67 8.48 -0.73
CA TYR A 317 -2.35 9.32 -1.87
C TYR A 317 -3.53 10.20 -2.27
N ALA A 318 -3.18 11.35 -2.83
CA ALA A 318 -4.10 12.20 -3.56
C ALA A 318 -3.43 12.71 -4.83
N GLU A 319 -4.21 13.07 -5.81
CA GLU A 319 -3.73 13.56 -7.09
C GLU A 319 -3.78 15.09 -7.16
N HIS A 320 -2.83 15.65 -7.87
CA HIS A 320 -2.80 17.06 -8.20
C HIS A 320 -2.97 17.24 -9.70
N LYS A 321 -4.12 17.71 -10.14
CA LYS A 321 -4.47 17.81 -11.57
C LYS A 321 -3.46 18.60 -12.42
N HIS A 322 -2.86 19.64 -11.85
CA HIS A 322 -1.95 20.55 -12.58
C HIS A 322 -0.50 20.04 -12.69
N LEU A 323 -0.11 19.01 -11.95
CA LEU A 323 1.24 18.43 -12.08
C LEU A 323 1.49 17.76 -13.43
N VAL A 324 0.42 17.37 -14.12
CA VAL A 324 0.49 16.76 -15.47
C VAL A 324 0.82 17.80 -16.52
N GLU A 325 0.36 19.04 -16.36
CA GLU A 325 0.54 20.15 -17.31
C GLU A 325 1.99 20.65 -17.31
N ASP A 326 2.70 20.52 -16.18
CA ASP A 326 4.09 20.92 -16.04
C ASP A 326 5.09 19.82 -16.48
N GLY A 327 4.65 18.78 -17.17
CA GLY A 327 5.50 17.69 -17.66
C GLY A 327 6.02 16.75 -16.57
N VAL A 328 5.46 16.83 -15.37
CA VAL A 328 5.74 15.90 -14.28
C VAL A 328 4.84 14.68 -14.42
N ASN A 329 5.45 13.56 -14.75
CA ASN A 329 4.73 12.28 -14.98
C ASN A 329 4.09 11.68 -13.72
N GLN A 330 4.18 12.33 -12.57
CA GLN A 330 3.64 11.83 -11.31
C GLN A 330 2.60 12.76 -10.72
N LYS A 331 1.39 12.22 -10.58
CA LYS A 331 0.21 12.91 -10.08
C LYS A 331 -0.01 12.73 -8.59
N LEU A 332 0.72 11.81 -7.94
CA LEU A 332 0.44 11.34 -6.59
C LEU A 332 1.18 12.14 -5.54
N PHE A 333 0.43 12.56 -4.53
CA PHE A 333 0.96 13.23 -3.35
C PHE A 333 0.79 12.32 -2.11
N ASN A 334 1.87 12.08 -1.38
CA ASN A 334 1.84 11.26 -0.17
C ASN A 334 1.23 12.03 1.00
N LEU A 335 0.09 11.57 1.49
CA LEU A 335 -0.65 12.19 2.59
C LEU A 335 -0.21 11.73 3.98
N ILE A 336 0.57 10.65 4.10
CA ILE A 336 0.93 10.06 5.41
C ILE A 336 1.42 11.10 6.42
N PRO A 337 2.35 12.01 6.07
CA PRO A 337 2.82 13.01 7.03
C PRO A 337 1.71 13.92 7.56
N LEU A 338 0.76 14.30 6.70
CA LEU A 338 -0.38 15.14 7.07
C LEU A 338 -1.38 14.39 7.95
N LEU A 339 -1.61 13.11 7.65
CA LEU A 339 -2.53 12.27 8.41
C LEU A 339 -2.02 12.02 9.83
N GLU A 340 -0.72 11.69 9.96
CA GLU A 340 -0.08 11.42 11.26
C GLU A 340 -0.01 12.67 12.14
N ASN A 341 0.26 13.83 11.56
CA ASN A 341 0.48 15.06 12.29
C ASN A 341 -0.70 16.03 12.22
N HIS A 342 -1.87 15.55 11.87
CA HIS A 342 -3.07 16.37 11.61
C HIS A 342 -3.33 17.41 12.72
N GLN A 343 -3.43 17.00 13.98
CA GLN A 343 -3.73 17.91 15.09
C GLN A 343 -2.60 18.90 15.35
N LEU A 344 -1.36 18.45 15.24
CA LEU A 344 -0.18 19.31 15.42
C LEU A 344 -0.17 20.43 14.38
N ILE A 345 -0.43 20.09 13.11
CA ILE A 345 -0.46 21.06 12.01
C ILE A 345 -1.61 22.03 12.20
N LEU A 346 -2.82 21.56 12.55
CA LEU A 346 -3.96 22.42 12.84
C LEU A 346 -3.68 23.41 13.98
N ASN A 347 -3.11 22.93 15.07
CA ASN A 347 -2.76 23.77 16.21
C ASN A 347 -1.76 24.86 15.80
N TYR A 348 -0.77 24.51 14.99
CA TYR A 348 0.19 25.49 14.47
C TYR A 348 -0.48 26.53 13.55
N LEU A 349 -1.30 26.11 12.60
CA LEU A 349 -2.00 27.00 11.69
C LEU A 349 -2.92 27.96 12.47
N ASN A 350 -3.63 27.48 13.48
CA ASN A 350 -4.49 28.32 14.34
C ASN A 350 -3.70 29.33 15.16
N GLN A 351 -2.53 28.96 15.70
CA GLN A 351 -1.68 29.85 16.49
C GLN A 351 -1.01 30.94 15.65
N THR A 352 -0.76 30.67 14.38
CA THR A 352 -0.04 31.61 13.51
C THR A 352 -0.98 32.52 12.72
N ASN A 353 -2.30 32.41 12.89
CA ASN A 353 -3.33 33.18 12.16
C ASN A 353 -3.11 33.13 10.63
N LYS A 354 -2.49 32.06 10.13
CA LYS A 354 -2.17 31.87 8.72
C LYS A 354 -3.33 31.22 7.98
N ASP A 355 -4.53 31.83 8.08
CA ASP A 355 -5.70 31.47 7.26
C ASP A 355 -5.50 31.71 5.75
N HIS A 356 -4.32 32.26 5.38
CA HIS A 356 -3.94 32.52 3.99
C HIS A 356 -3.78 31.25 3.14
N PHE A 357 -3.98 30.07 3.72
CA PHE A 357 -3.78 28.77 3.06
C PHE A 357 -5.07 28.02 2.75
N ASP A 358 -6.22 28.67 2.78
CA ASP A 358 -7.45 28.09 2.28
C ASP A 358 -7.56 28.29 0.76
N PHE A 359 -7.11 27.31 -0.01
CA PHE A 359 -7.23 27.30 -1.46
C PHE A 359 -8.61 26.85 -1.96
N SER A 360 -9.55 26.51 -1.09
CA SER A 360 -10.89 26.09 -1.51
C SER A 360 -11.64 27.17 -2.27
N ASN A 361 -11.30 28.46 -2.03
CA ASN A 361 -11.91 29.62 -2.68
C ASN A 361 -11.19 30.07 -3.95
N HIS A 362 -10.08 29.43 -4.35
CA HIS A 362 -9.28 29.82 -5.52
C HIS A 362 -9.38 28.85 -6.68
N GLN A 363 -10.39 27.97 -6.70
CA GLN A 363 -10.59 27.04 -7.82
C GLN A 363 -10.85 27.78 -9.15
N ASP A 364 -11.37 29.01 -9.11
CA ASP A 364 -11.76 29.76 -10.29
C ASP A 364 -10.66 30.69 -10.84
N GLN A 365 -9.56 30.87 -10.12
CA GLN A 365 -8.49 31.82 -10.53
C GLN A 365 -7.25 31.12 -11.13
N ILE A 366 -7.25 29.82 -11.31
CA ILE A 366 -6.13 29.09 -11.92
C ILE A 366 -6.59 28.42 -13.22
N ALA A 367 -7.46 29.09 -13.96
CA ALA A 367 -7.67 28.87 -15.37
C ALA A 367 -6.83 29.89 -16.14
N ILE A 368 -5.52 29.73 -16.12
CA ILE A 368 -4.58 30.26 -17.12
C ILE A 368 -3.33 29.37 -17.08
#